data_117e5901866bbea0f74f86f2b2100eef
#
_entry.id   117e5901866bbea0f74f86f2b2100eef
#
_cell.length_a   1.000
_cell.length_b   1.000
_cell.length_c   1.000
_cell.angle_alpha   90.00
_cell.angle_beta   90.00
_cell.angle_gamma   90.00
#
_symmetry.space_group_name_H-M   'P 1'
#
loop_
_entity.id
_entity.type
_entity.pdbx_description
1 polymer ?
#
loop_
_entity_poly.entity_id
_entity_poly.type
_entity_poly.pdbx_seq_one_letter_code
_entity_poly.pdbx_strand_id
1 'polypeptide(L)'
;MIRASVTALLSLTLVACVPESHVQSARTVRDASHPVPDNTSNFAARLLAAHNKARADKGLTPLQWSASLAVAAEPWARTVAGDGRLRHSDKESRPGQGENIWMGTAEFYDLEHMMARFVDEKRDFRPGVFPQVSATRKWQDVAHYTQIIWPETREVGCALATVRNRDALVCRYSPPGNLFGQAIR
;
A
#
# COMPACT_ATOMS: atom_id res chain seq x y z
N MET A 1 -75.57 -47.54 29.70
CA MET A 1 -75.20 -47.03 28.38
C MET A 1 -74.76 -45.58 28.58
N ILE A 2 -73.50 -45.37 28.68
CA ILE A 2 -72.91 -44.03 28.96
C ILE A 2 -72.17 -43.59 27.69
N ARG A 3 -72.68 -42.53 27.04
CA ARG A 3 -72.01 -41.92 25.86
C ARG A 3 -70.92 -40.96 26.32
N ALA A 4 -69.68 -41.25 25.98
CA ALA A 4 -68.58 -40.34 26.17
C ALA A 4 -68.48 -39.40 24.96
N SER A 5 -68.57 -38.08 25.22
CA SER A 5 -68.34 -37.06 24.22
C SER A 5 -66.84 -36.72 24.23
N VAL A 6 -66.20 -36.84 23.07
CA VAL A 6 -64.78 -36.44 22.89
C VAL A 6 -64.80 -35.00 22.36
N THR A 7 -64.29 -34.12 23.15
CA THR A 7 -64.09 -32.70 22.78
C THR A 7 -62.70 -32.58 22.17
N ALA A 8 -62.59 -32.27 20.88
CA ALA A 8 -61.37 -32.00 20.19
C ALA A 8 -60.91 -30.54 20.47
N LEU A 9 -59.78 -30.37 21.14
CA LEU A 9 -59.12 -29.07 21.27
C LEU A 9 -58.28 -28.79 20.02
N LEU A 10 -58.70 -27.76 19.30
CA LEU A 10 -57.94 -27.24 18.16
C LEU A 10 -56.83 -26.28 18.70
N SER A 11 -55.58 -26.71 18.67
CA SER A 11 -54.46 -25.89 19.03
C SER A 11 -54.09 -25.00 17.84
N LEU A 12 -54.31 -23.68 17.98
CA LEU A 12 -53.88 -22.67 17.03
C LEU A 12 -52.38 -22.37 17.31
N THR A 13 -51.47 -22.80 16.46
CA THR A 13 -50.08 -22.40 16.50
C THR A 13 -49.94 -21.07 15.79
N LEU A 14 -49.68 -20.01 16.57
CA LEU A 14 -49.23 -18.70 16.03
C LEU A 14 -47.81 -18.86 15.52
N VAL A 15 -47.62 -18.80 14.21
CA VAL A 15 -46.33 -18.60 13.58
C VAL A 15 -45.96 -17.12 13.72
N ALA A 16 -45.07 -16.83 14.63
CA ALA A 16 -44.50 -15.51 14.75
C ALA A 16 -43.60 -15.26 13.54
N CYS A 17 -43.98 -14.38 12.62
CA CYS A 17 -43.10 -13.81 11.62
C CYS A 17 -42.02 -12.96 12.33
N VAL A 18 -40.79 -13.49 12.37
CA VAL A 18 -39.61 -12.69 12.76
C VAL A 18 -39.27 -11.80 11.55
N PRO A 19 -39.24 -10.47 11.69
CA PRO A 19 -38.80 -9.63 10.58
C PRO A 19 -37.30 -9.91 10.34
N GLU A 20 -36.97 -10.38 9.14
CA GLU A 20 -35.59 -10.39 8.64
C GLU A 20 -35.07 -8.94 8.67
N SER A 21 -34.20 -8.66 9.62
CA SER A 21 -33.43 -7.44 9.63
C SER A 21 -32.52 -7.48 8.42
N HIS A 22 -32.88 -6.79 7.34
CA HIS A 22 -31.99 -6.45 6.26
C HIS A 22 -30.84 -5.61 6.86
N VAL A 23 -29.73 -6.28 7.15
CA VAL A 23 -28.46 -5.61 7.30
C VAL A 23 -28.09 -5.09 5.91
N GLN A 24 -28.59 -3.91 5.57
CA GLN A 24 -28.08 -3.12 4.46
C GLN A 24 -26.63 -2.83 4.78
N SER A 25 -25.76 -3.63 4.16
CA SER A 25 -24.34 -3.29 4.07
C SER A 25 -24.26 -1.86 3.54
N ALA A 26 -23.82 -0.94 4.38
CA ALA A 26 -23.58 0.45 4.00
C ALA A 26 -22.49 0.43 2.91
N ARG A 27 -22.88 0.27 1.65
CA ARG A 27 -22.07 0.66 0.52
C ARG A 27 -21.88 2.16 0.69
N THR A 28 -20.69 2.58 1.12
CA THR A 28 -20.27 3.95 1.04
C THR A 28 -20.55 4.41 -0.38
N VAL A 29 -21.47 5.35 -0.54
CA VAL A 29 -21.78 5.98 -1.83
C VAL A 29 -20.49 6.64 -2.26
N ARG A 30 -19.80 6.05 -3.23
CA ARG A 30 -18.63 6.68 -3.85
C ARG A 30 -19.12 7.93 -4.53
N ASP A 31 -18.46 9.03 -4.26
CA ASP A 31 -18.67 10.26 -4.99
C ASP A 31 -18.32 9.99 -6.47
N ALA A 32 -19.34 10.01 -7.32
CA ALA A 32 -19.20 9.76 -8.75
C ALA A 32 -18.30 10.81 -9.47
N SER A 33 -17.89 11.87 -8.76
CA SER A 33 -16.98 12.89 -9.28
C SER A 33 -15.49 12.46 -9.28
N HIS A 34 -15.13 11.34 -8.62
CA HIS A 34 -13.77 10.81 -8.62
C HIS A 34 -13.73 9.50 -9.43
N PRO A 35 -13.25 9.53 -10.68
CA PRO A 35 -13.04 8.31 -11.45
C PRO A 35 -12.02 7.41 -10.75
N VAL A 36 -12.29 6.10 -10.71
CA VAL A 36 -11.34 5.12 -10.16
C VAL A 36 -10.08 5.13 -11.01
N PRO A 37 -8.89 5.37 -10.44
CA PRO A 37 -7.65 5.37 -11.20
C PRO A 37 -7.35 3.99 -11.78
N ASP A 38 -6.89 3.94 -13.03
CA ASP A 38 -6.33 2.71 -13.59
C ASP A 38 -4.89 2.51 -13.06
N ASN A 39 -4.77 1.74 -12.00
CA ASN A 39 -3.49 1.39 -11.38
C ASN A 39 -2.93 0.05 -11.89
N THR A 40 -3.54 -0.57 -12.89
CA THR A 40 -3.12 -1.87 -13.42
C THR A 40 -2.38 -1.76 -14.75
N SER A 41 -2.86 -0.92 -15.66
CA SER A 41 -2.23 -0.73 -16.97
C SER A 41 -0.82 -0.18 -16.84
N ASN A 42 0.13 -0.88 -17.48
CA ASN A 42 1.55 -0.50 -17.50
C ASN A 42 2.16 -0.25 -16.11
N PHE A 43 1.65 -0.92 -15.07
CA PHE A 43 2.04 -0.73 -13.68
C PHE A 43 3.56 -0.65 -13.47
N ALA A 44 4.29 -1.67 -13.93
CA ALA A 44 5.75 -1.72 -13.79
C ALA A 44 6.45 -0.58 -14.52
N ALA A 45 6.03 -0.28 -15.75
CA ALA A 45 6.64 0.76 -16.57
C ALA A 45 6.41 2.16 -15.97
N ARG A 46 5.21 2.45 -15.47
CA ARG A 46 4.86 3.74 -14.84
C ARG A 46 5.67 3.97 -13.57
N LEU A 47 5.73 2.99 -12.67
CA LEU A 47 6.53 3.08 -11.45
C LEU A 47 8.02 3.22 -11.75
N LEU A 48 8.55 2.40 -12.66
CA LEU A 48 9.95 2.49 -13.07
C LEU A 48 10.28 3.86 -13.67
N ALA A 49 9.40 4.40 -14.51
CA ALA A 49 9.58 5.72 -15.10
C ALA A 49 9.64 6.84 -14.04
N ALA A 50 8.74 6.78 -13.02
CA ALA A 50 8.73 7.75 -11.93
C ALA A 50 10.04 7.69 -11.10
N HIS A 51 10.54 6.49 -10.79
CA HIS A 51 11.82 6.32 -10.12
C HIS A 51 12.97 6.89 -10.96
N ASN A 52 13.02 6.52 -12.24
CA ASN A 52 14.11 6.91 -13.11
C ASN A 52 14.10 8.39 -13.44
N LYS A 53 12.94 9.04 -13.45
CA LYS A 53 12.88 10.50 -13.54
C LYS A 53 13.58 11.17 -12.35
N ALA A 54 13.29 10.74 -11.11
CA ALA A 54 13.93 11.28 -9.91
C ALA A 54 15.45 11.03 -9.90
N ARG A 55 15.90 9.89 -10.43
CA ARG A 55 17.33 9.55 -10.57
C ARG A 55 18.01 10.37 -11.64
N ALA A 56 17.35 10.58 -12.78
CA ALA A 56 17.88 11.41 -13.86
C ALA A 56 18.09 12.87 -13.42
N ASP A 57 17.19 13.42 -12.59
CA ASP A 57 17.32 14.75 -12.00
C ASP A 57 18.59 14.88 -11.13
N LYS A 58 19.21 13.76 -10.74
CA LYS A 58 20.46 13.66 -9.96
C LYS A 58 21.65 13.12 -10.77
N GLY A 59 21.49 12.89 -12.07
CA GLY A 59 22.53 12.32 -12.94
C GLY A 59 22.90 10.86 -12.60
N LEU A 60 21.99 10.10 -11.97
CA LEU A 60 22.23 8.72 -11.54
C LEU A 60 21.83 7.72 -12.62
N THR A 61 22.50 6.56 -12.63
CA THR A 61 22.14 5.43 -13.48
C THR A 61 20.70 5.00 -13.24
N PRO A 62 19.89 4.79 -14.28
CA PRO A 62 18.52 4.29 -14.15
C PRO A 62 18.45 2.94 -13.41
N LEU A 63 17.38 2.74 -12.64
CA LEU A 63 17.04 1.43 -12.10
C LEU A 63 16.48 0.52 -13.19
N GLN A 64 16.60 -0.78 -12.97
CA GLN A 64 15.92 -1.82 -13.74
C GLN A 64 14.74 -2.38 -12.95
N TRP A 65 13.68 -2.78 -13.65
CA TRP A 65 12.58 -3.47 -13.00
C TRP A 65 12.93 -4.90 -12.68
N SER A 66 12.70 -5.31 -11.44
CA SER A 66 12.89 -6.67 -10.97
C SER A 66 11.56 -7.33 -10.63
N ALA A 67 11.15 -8.31 -11.43
CA ALA A 67 9.94 -9.08 -11.18
C ALA A 67 10.03 -9.85 -9.85
N SER A 68 11.21 -10.33 -9.47
CA SER A 68 11.40 -11.02 -8.20
C SER A 68 11.20 -10.11 -6.98
N LEU A 69 11.67 -8.86 -7.05
CA LEU A 69 11.41 -7.87 -6.00
C LEU A 69 9.92 -7.49 -5.92
N ALA A 70 9.24 -7.40 -7.07
CA ALA A 70 7.80 -7.15 -7.12
C ALA A 70 7.01 -8.29 -6.44
N VAL A 71 7.33 -9.54 -6.76
CA VAL A 71 6.73 -10.72 -6.10
C VAL A 71 7.03 -10.72 -4.59
N ALA A 72 8.25 -10.36 -4.18
CA ALA A 72 8.62 -10.28 -2.77
C ALA A 72 7.90 -9.14 -2.02
N ALA A 73 7.49 -8.07 -2.71
CA ALA A 73 6.77 -6.94 -2.13
C ALA A 73 5.29 -7.26 -1.85
N GLU A 74 4.67 -8.12 -2.66
CA GLU A 74 3.23 -8.34 -2.65
C GLU A 74 2.65 -8.82 -1.30
N PRO A 75 3.22 -9.82 -0.61
CA PRO A 75 2.68 -10.26 0.68
C PRO A 75 2.66 -9.14 1.72
N TRP A 76 3.66 -8.27 1.70
CA TRP A 76 3.72 -7.16 2.63
C TRP A 76 2.73 -6.05 2.28
N ALA A 77 2.53 -5.76 1.00
CA ALA A 77 1.51 -4.84 0.54
C ALA A 77 0.10 -5.29 1.02
N ARG A 78 -0.23 -6.58 0.88
CA ARG A 78 -1.48 -7.15 1.43
C ARG A 78 -1.58 -7.01 2.94
N THR A 79 -0.48 -7.25 3.66
CA THR A 79 -0.44 -7.11 5.13
C THR A 79 -0.73 -5.68 5.55
N VAL A 80 -0.03 -4.70 4.96
CA VAL A 80 -0.21 -3.27 5.27
C VAL A 80 -1.62 -2.80 4.94
N ALA A 81 -2.14 -3.15 3.76
CA ALA A 81 -3.52 -2.82 3.37
C ALA A 81 -4.55 -3.48 4.30
N GLY A 82 -4.31 -4.73 4.72
CA GLY A 82 -5.22 -5.52 5.53
C GLY A 82 -5.34 -5.03 6.97
N ASP A 83 -4.22 -4.78 7.65
CA ASP A 83 -4.20 -4.34 9.04
C ASP A 83 -4.28 -2.81 9.21
N GLY A 84 -4.02 -2.05 8.13
CA GLY A 84 -4.09 -0.58 8.14
C GLY A 84 -2.98 0.08 8.93
N ARG A 85 -1.84 -0.59 9.10
CA ARG A 85 -0.68 -0.07 9.82
C ARG A 85 0.48 0.17 8.86
N LEU A 86 0.85 1.43 8.68
CA LEU A 86 2.00 1.83 7.88
C LEU A 86 3.28 1.52 8.67
N ARG A 87 3.93 0.40 8.37
CA ARG A 87 5.19 -0.03 8.99
C ARG A 87 6.01 -0.85 8.02
N HIS A 88 7.32 -0.83 8.22
CA HIS A 88 8.23 -1.70 7.46
C HIS A 88 8.08 -3.17 7.84
N SER A 89 8.35 -4.03 6.87
CA SER A 89 8.55 -5.46 7.14
C SER A 89 9.86 -5.70 7.91
N ASP A 90 9.92 -6.82 8.60
CA ASP A 90 11.14 -7.21 9.30
C ASP A 90 12.30 -7.37 8.33
N LYS A 91 13.50 -6.93 8.73
CA LYS A 91 14.69 -6.99 7.87
C LYS A 91 15.06 -8.40 7.49
N GLU A 92 14.80 -9.35 8.37
CA GLU A 92 15.02 -10.78 8.18
C GLU A 92 14.16 -11.35 7.04
N SER A 93 12.96 -10.77 6.82
CA SER A 93 12.06 -11.17 5.71
C SER A 93 12.43 -10.57 4.36
N ARG A 94 13.39 -9.62 4.33
CA ARG A 94 13.87 -8.94 3.12
C ARG A 94 15.39 -8.75 3.11
N PRO A 95 16.17 -9.82 3.23
CA PRO A 95 17.63 -9.73 3.33
C PRO A 95 18.20 -9.01 2.10
N GLY A 96 19.05 -7.99 2.33
CA GLY A 96 19.69 -7.24 1.25
C GLY A 96 18.75 -6.34 0.43
N GLN A 97 17.54 -6.03 0.94
CA GLN A 97 16.57 -5.20 0.25
C GLN A 97 16.20 -3.95 1.05
N GLY A 98 16.11 -2.81 0.36
CA GLY A 98 15.44 -1.61 0.83
C GLY A 98 13.93 -1.70 0.64
N GLU A 99 13.19 -0.76 1.25
CA GLU A 99 11.73 -0.76 1.18
C GLU A 99 11.16 0.65 1.31
N ASN A 100 10.28 1.04 0.40
CA ASN A 100 9.40 2.19 0.54
C ASN A 100 7.95 1.72 0.61
N ILE A 101 7.13 2.36 1.44
CA ILE A 101 5.72 1.99 1.64
C ILE A 101 4.84 3.24 1.60
N TRP A 102 3.76 3.15 0.85
CA TRP A 102 2.67 4.11 0.85
C TRP A 102 1.35 3.39 1.17
N MET A 103 0.42 4.07 1.83
CA MET A 103 -0.93 3.57 2.09
C MET A 103 -1.93 4.72 2.01
N GLY A 104 -3.11 4.45 1.45
CA GLY A 104 -4.20 5.41 1.33
C GLY A 104 -5.56 4.75 1.15
N THR A 105 -6.58 5.57 0.89
CA THR A 105 -7.93 5.10 0.58
C THR A 105 -7.92 4.35 -0.74
N ALA A 106 -8.55 3.17 -0.76
CA ALA A 106 -8.61 2.32 -1.94
C ALA A 106 -9.22 3.05 -3.14
N GLU A 107 -8.58 2.86 -4.31
CA GLU A 107 -9.07 3.35 -5.60
C GLU A 107 -9.29 4.88 -5.65
N PHE A 108 -8.60 5.63 -4.78
CA PHE A 108 -8.69 7.08 -4.75
C PHE A 108 -7.47 7.76 -5.39
N TYR A 109 -6.30 7.14 -5.27
CA TYR A 109 -5.03 7.70 -5.74
C TYR A 109 -4.47 6.88 -6.91
N ASP A 110 -3.91 7.57 -7.91
CA ASP A 110 -3.14 6.93 -8.98
C ASP A 110 -1.69 6.63 -8.55
N LEU A 111 -0.98 5.85 -9.37
CA LEU A 111 0.42 5.49 -9.11
C LEU A 111 1.33 6.71 -9.07
N GLU A 112 1.04 7.70 -9.89
CA GLU A 112 1.80 8.95 -10.00
C GLU A 112 1.70 9.74 -8.70
N HIS A 113 0.51 9.81 -8.09
CA HIS A 113 0.32 10.44 -6.79
C HIS A 113 1.08 9.69 -5.69
N MET A 114 0.97 8.34 -5.67
CA MET A 114 1.68 7.52 -4.68
C MET A 114 3.19 7.75 -4.76
N MET A 115 3.73 7.77 -5.98
CA MET A 115 5.17 8.03 -6.21
C MET A 115 5.55 9.46 -5.89
N ALA A 116 4.69 10.43 -6.19
CA ALA A 116 4.95 11.84 -5.86
C ALA A 116 5.16 12.03 -4.35
N ARG A 117 4.41 11.29 -3.50
CA ARG A 117 4.60 11.35 -2.04
C ARG A 117 6.02 10.97 -1.61
N PHE A 118 6.64 10.02 -2.28
CA PHE A 118 8.04 9.66 -2.03
C PHE A 118 9.03 10.69 -2.58
N VAL A 119 8.75 11.21 -3.78
CA VAL A 119 9.67 12.13 -4.46
C VAL A 119 9.60 13.53 -3.88
N ASP A 120 8.45 13.98 -3.36
CA ASP A 120 8.28 15.32 -2.79
C ASP A 120 9.13 15.58 -1.55
N GLU A 121 9.62 14.52 -0.90
CA GLU A 121 10.59 14.62 0.20
C GLU A 121 11.91 15.30 -0.25
N LYS A 122 12.17 15.38 -1.58
CA LYS A 122 13.33 16.08 -2.14
C LYS A 122 13.47 17.53 -1.69
N ARG A 123 12.38 18.20 -1.34
CA ARG A 123 12.37 19.58 -0.84
C ARG A 123 13.20 19.75 0.44
N ASP A 124 13.16 18.72 1.30
CA ASP A 124 13.86 18.69 2.57
C ASP A 124 15.21 17.96 2.51
N PHE A 125 15.52 17.30 1.39
CA PHE A 125 16.80 16.62 1.19
C PHE A 125 17.97 17.59 1.12
N ARG A 126 19.08 17.23 1.76
CA ARG A 126 20.38 17.89 1.67
C ARG A 126 21.47 16.84 1.41
N PRO A 127 22.32 17.04 0.40
CA PRO A 127 23.48 16.16 0.17
C PRO A 127 24.35 16.05 1.42
N GLY A 128 24.87 14.86 1.70
CA GLY A 128 25.68 14.63 2.89
C GLY A 128 25.94 13.15 3.15
N VAL A 129 26.40 12.87 4.36
CA VAL A 129 26.57 11.50 4.84
C VAL A 129 25.29 11.08 5.57
N PHE A 130 24.67 9.96 5.15
CA PHE A 130 23.47 9.44 5.81
C PHE A 130 23.78 9.04 7.27
N PRO A 131 22.98 9.48 8.25
CA PRO A 131 21.64 10.03 8.18
C PRO A 131 21.56 11.58 8.19
N GLN A 132 22.65 12.33 8.10
CA GLN A 132 22.65 13.80 8.15
C GLN A 132 22.33 14.40 6.76
N VAL A 133 21.17 14.04 6.21
CA VAL A 133 20.77 14.36 4.82
C VAL A 133 19.43 15.11 4.73
N SER A 134 18.93 15.63 5.86
CA SER A 134 17.65 16.34 5.90
C SER A 134 17.77 17.74 6.51
N ALA A 135 17.11 18.73 5.89
CA ALA A 135 16.97 20.08 6.43
C ALA A 135 16.18 20.10 7.75
N THR A 136 15.29 19.15 7.97
CA THR A 136 14.50 19.01 9.20
C THR A 136 15.29 18.39 10.35
N ARG A 137 16.51 17.91 10.09
CA ARG A 137 17.35 17.11 10.99
C ARG A 137 16.79 15.71 11.34
N LYS A 138 15.69 15.30 10.69
CA LYS A 138 15.10 13.97 10.79
C LYS A 138 15.27 13.30 9.43
N TRP A 139 16.13 12.29 9.33
CA TRP A 139 16.36 11.57 8.08
C TRP A 139 15.11 10.85 7.58
N GLN A 140 14.18 10.50 8.48
CA GLN A 140 12.91 9.86 8.15
C GLN A 140 12.06 10.73 7.20
N ASP A 141 12.19 12.05 7.29
CA ASP A 141 11.43 12.99 6.45
C ASP A 141 11.91 13.01 4.98
N VAL A 142 13.01 12.31 4.68
CA VAL A 142 13.57 12.18 3.33
C VAL A 142 13.91 10.74 2.94
N ALA A 143 13.52 9.77 3.78
CA ALA A 143 13.93 8.38 3.66
C ALA A 143 13.46 7.69 2.38
N HIS A 144 12.26 8.00 1.91
CA HIS A 144 11.74 7.44 0.66
C HIS A 144 12.50 8.00 -0.53
N TYR A 145 12.71 9.31 -0.56
CA TYR A 145 13.46 9.96 -1.63
C TYR A 145 14.91 9.48 -1.68
N THR A 146 15.60 9.43 -0.53
CA THR A 146 17.00 8.98 -0.49
C THR A 146 17.17 7.53 -0.90
N GLN A 147 16.20 6.65 -0.59
CA GLN A 147 16.18 5.28 -1.14
C GLN A 147 16.07 5.29 -2.67
N ILE A 148 15.20 6.11 -3.25
CA ILE A 148 15.03 6.20 -4.71
C ILE A 148 16.31 6.65 -5.40
N ILE A 149 16.98 7.66 -4.85
CA ILE A 149 18.19 8.24 -5.43
C ILE A 149 19.48 7.63 -4.87
N TRP A 150 19.41 6.49 -4.19
CA TRP A 150 20.60 5.85 -3.64
C TRP A 150 21.54 5.39 -4.78
N PRO A 151 22.82 5.84 -4.76
CA PRO A 151 23.70 5.62 -5.92
C PRO A 151 23.94 4.14 -6.27
N GLU A 152 24.06 3.28 -5.26
CA GLU A 152 24.37 1.86 -5.42
C GLU A 152 23.15 0.99 -5.73
N THR A 153 21.93 1.49 -5.53
CA THR A 153 20.70 0.76 -5.90
C THR A 153 20.63 0.59 -7.41
N ARG A 154 20.31 -0.64 -7.87
CA ARG A 154 20.26 -1.04 -9.28
C ARG A 154 18.87 -1.48 -9.71
N GLU A 155 18.10 -2.07 -8.81
CA GLU A 155 16.82 -2.69 -9.14
C GLU A 155 15.72 -2.19 -8.22
N VAL A 156 14.51 -2.14 -8.77
CA VAL A 156 13.28 -1.89 -8.04
C VAL A 156 12.17 -2.83 -8.53
N GLY A 157 11.36 -3.29 -7.60
CA GLY A 157 10.12 -4.00 -7.90
C GLY A 157 9.05 -3.64 -6.88
N CYS A 158 7.85 -3.31 -7.33
CA CYS A 158 6.76 -2.87 -6.48
C CYS A 158 5.53 -3.76 -6.62
N ALA A 159 4.69 -3.78 -5.59
CA ALA A 159 3.37 -4.36 -5.61
C ALA A 159 2.35 -3.41 -4.98
N LEU A 160 1.17 -3.35 -5.57
CA LEU A 160 0.00 -2.65 -5.03
C LEU A 160 -1.02 -3.70 -4.58
N ALA A 161 -1.51 -3.58 -3.37
CA ALA A 161 -2.58 -4.43 -2.86
C ALA A 161 -3.73 -3.58 -2.35
N THR A 162 -4.95 -3.99 -2.73
CA THR A 162 -6.19 -3.42 -2.22
C THR A 162 -6.84 -4.40 -1.26
N VAL A 163 -7.06 -4.01 -0.02
CA VAL A 163 -7.78 -4.82 0.97
C VAL A 163 -8.81 -3.94 1.68
N ARG A 164 -10.08 -4.36 1.61
CA ARG A 164 -11.21 -3.56 2.13
C ARG A 164 -11.24 -2.17 1.47
N ASN A 165 -11.03 -1.10 2.25
CA ASN A 165 -11.02 0.28 1.78
C ASN A 165 -9.62 0.90 1.81
N ARG A 166 -8.57 0.12 1.58
CA ARG A 166 -7.18 0.59 1.62
C ARG A 166 -6.36 0.02 0.48
N ASP A 167 -5.59 0.92 -0.13
CA ASP A 167 -4.49 0.58 -1.03
C ASP A 167 -3.18 0.70 -0.28
N ALA A 168 -2.28 -0.24 -0.51
CA ALA A 168 -0.89 -0.13 -0.07
C ALA A 168 0.06 -0.45 -1.23
N LEU A 169 0.96 0.47 -1.52
CA LEU A 169 2.06 0.31 -2.45
C LEU A 169 3.33 0.00 -1.66
N VAL A 170 3.96 -1.13 -1.95
CA VAL A 170 5.27 -1.50 -1.39
C VAL A 170 6.26 -1.63 -2.53
N CYS A 171 7.38 -0.91 -2.45
CA CYS A 171 8.51 -1.03 -3.38
C CYS A 171 9.72 -1.61 -2.66
N ARG A 172 10.34 -2.62 -3.25
CA ARG A 172 11.59 -3.24 -2.81
C ARG A 172 12.74 -2.80 -3.71
N TYR A 173 13.91 -2.60 -3.11
CA TYR A 173 15.09 -2.09 -3.80
C TYR A 173 16.30 -3.00 -3.55
N SER A 174 17.14 -3.22 -4.55
CA SER A 174 18.38 -3.98 -4.43
C SER A 174 19.52 -3.32 -5.21
N PRO A 175 20.72 -3.18 -4.60
CA PRO A 175 21.00 -3.21 -3.17
C PRO A 175 20.18 -2.16 -2.38
N PRO A 176 20.07 -2.31 -1.04
CA PRO A 176 19.34 -1.34 -0.22
C PRO A 176 20.06 0.00 -0.17
N GLY A 177 19.28 1.07 -0.01
CA GLY A 177 19.79 2.40 0.31
C GLY A 177 19.73 2.71 1.80
N ASN A 178 19.91 3.99 2.12
CA ASN A 178 19.81 4.53 3.47
C ASN A 178 20.79 3.87 4.45
N LEU A 179 22.01 3.61 3.98
CA LEU A 179 23.06 2.98 4.77
C LEU A 179 23.84 4.05 5.57
N PHE A 180 23.86 3.90 6.88
CA PHE A 180 24.53 4.81 7.79
C PHE A 180 26.03 4.93 7.46
N GLY A 181 26.55 6.15 7.48
CA GLY A 181 27.96 6.42 7.18
C GLY A 181 28.29 6.54 5.69
N GLN A 182 27.33 6.33 4.78
CA GLN A 182 27.55 6.47 3.34
C GLN A 182 27.07 7.81 2.81
N ALA A 183 27.81 8.35 1.83
CA ALA A 183 27.50 9.65 1.24
C ALA A 183 26.42 9.52 0.15
N ILE A 184 25.53 10.51 0.11
CA ILE A 184 24.52 10.66 -0.95
C ILE A 184 24.54 12.13 -1.44
N ARG A 185 24.47 12.33 -2.77
CA ARG A 185 24.64 13.63 -3.43
C ARG A 185 23.39 14.08 -4.15
#